data_9bac2c45d3eaf780249f55eeea483aab
#
_entry.id   9bac2c45d3eaf780249f55eeea483aab
#
_cell.length_a   1.000
_cell.length_b   1.000
_cell.length_c   1.000
_cell.angle_alpha   90.00
_cell.angle_beta   90.00
_cell.angle_gamma   90.00
#
_symmetry.space_group_name_H-M   'P 1'
#
loop_
_entity.id
_entity.type
_entity.pdbx_description
1 polymer ?
#
loop_
_entity_poly.entity_id
_entity_poly.type
_entity_poly.pdbx_seq_one_letter_code
_entity_poly.pdbx_strand_id
1 'polypeptide(L)'
;MRVLWISNILFPEAEELLTGSGELKASGGWMTGAADALVRDDDIQLCVACVSDKVKSLTRISGRRILYYVLPKGKGNIKVNNDYCPYWLQIKSEFKPDITHIHGTEFSHGLAYLKACGNDNVVISIQGLTSVCSKYYCYGMTRADVYCNLTFKDILKGTVFHGQKLFAKRGKYELEMLGMAKHIIGRTSWDHAHVWAVNPGAEYHFCNETLRPEFYGGDTWSYGRCDKHSIFIGKATYPLKGLHQVLKAMPLILRHYPDTKIRIAGFDIVRTTTLIDKLRLSGYGRYLRRLIKMNRLEDIITFTGPLNGEQMKNEYLRANVFVCPSSIENSPNSLGEAQILGTPCVAGYVGGTMDMMLGNEDNLYRFEEVEMLAEKICSIFANQDRQPDMRATAALRHDPETNRNTLLEIYREIRRTDSSTR
;
A
#
# COMPACT_ATOMS: atom_id res chain seq x y z
N MET A 1 -19.29 13.95 -17.19
CA MET A 1 -18.17 13.08 -17.65
C MET A 1 -18.33 11.69 -17.05
N ARG A 2 -18.26 10.63 -17.87
CA ARG A 2 -18.36 9.23 -17.42
C ARG A 2 -16.95 8.69 -17.17
N VAL A 3 -16.67 8.30 -15.94
CA VAL A 3 -15.37 7.82 -15.50
C VAL A 3 -15.46 6.36 -15.09
N LEU A 4 -14.68 5.48 -15.72
CA LEU A 4 -14.56 4.09 -15.34
C LEU A 4 -13.28 3.89 -14.52
N TRP A 5 -13.40 3.49 -13.26
CA TRP A 5 -12.29 3.04 -12.45
C TRP A 5 -12.15 1.52 -12.51
N ILE A 6 -10.96 1.05 -12.80
CA ILE A 6 -10.60 -0.37 -12.70
C ILE A 6 -9.81 -0.53 -11.42
N SER A 7 -10.41 -1.19 -10.42
CA SER A 7 -9.90 -1.29 -9.06
C SER A 7 -9.38 -2.70 -8.74
N ASN A 8 -8.35 -2.76 -7.89
CA ASN A 8 -7.82 -4.01 -7.33
C ASN A 8 -8.61 -4.49 -6.10
N ILE A 9 -9.57 -3.70 -5.61
CA ILE A 9 -10.37 -3.98 -4.43
C ILE A 9 -11.86 -3.92 -4.73
N LEU A 10 -12.63 -4.75 -4.06
CA LEU A 10 -14.09 -4.64 -4.01
C LEU A 10 -14.46 -3.56 -2.99
N PHE A 11 -15.20 -2.54 -3.40
CA PHE A 11 -15.64 -1.45 -2.52
C PHE A 11 -16.61 -1.97 -1.46
N PRO A 12 -16.58 -1.40 -0.24
CA PRO A 12 -17.46 -1.81 0.85
C PRO A 12 -18.95 -1.79 0.49
N GLU A 13 -19.43 -0.74 -0.19
CA GLU A 13 -20.81 -0.64 -0.65
C GLU A 13 -21.18 -1.78 -1.62
N ALA A 14 -20.31 -2.09 -2.58
CA ALA A 14 -20.54 -3.19 -3.51
C ALA A 14 -20.49 -4.55 -2.81
N GLU A 15 -19.62 -4.72 -1.79
CA GLU A 15 -19.55 -5.94 -0.98
C GLU A 15 -20.82 -6.14 -0.16
N GLU A 16 -21.32 -5.08 0.49
CA GLU A 16 -22.56 -5.10 1.25
C GLU A 16 -23.76 -5.47 0.38
N LEU A 17 -23.89 -4.83 -0.79
CA LEU A 17 -24.97 -5.10 -1.74
C LEU A 17 -24.92 -6.52 -2.32
N LEU A 18 -23.72 -7.13 -2.42
CA LEU A 18 -23.55 -8.52 -2.89
C LEU A 18 -23.84 -9.56 -1.82
N THR A 19 -23.48 -9.30 -0.57
CA THR A 19 -23.44 -10.33 0.49
C THR A 19 -24.48 -10.12 1.57
N GLY A 20 -25.11 -8.94 1.64
CA GLY A 20 -25.99 -8.55 2.74
C GLY A 20 -25.31 -8.43 4.11
N SER A 21 -23.97 -8.52 4.15
CA SER A 21 -23.20 -8.43 5.39
C SER A 21 -22.53 -7.08 5.51
N GLY A 22 -22.88 -6.31 6.54
CA GLY A 22 -22.29 -5.00 6.83
C GLY A 22 -20.91 -5.04 7.52
N GLU A 23 -20.15 -6.14 7.44
CA GLU A 23 -18.79 -6.17 7.94
C GLU A 23 -17.84 -5.39 7.02
N LEU A 24 -17.58 -4.15 7.41
CA LEU A 24 -16.59 -3.27 6.77
C LEU A 24 -15.19 -3.87 6.90
N LYS A 25 -14.69 -4.50 5.85
CA LYS A 25 -13.26 -4.86 5.78
C LYS A 25 -12.42 -3.61 5.62
N ALA A 26 -11.43 -3.48 6.47
CA ALA A 26 -10.54 -2.30 6.59
C ALA A 26 -9.57 -2.08 5.38
N SER A 27 -9.82 -2.68 4.21
CA SER A 27 -8.95 -2.56 3.04
C SER A 27 -9.47 -1.54 2.03
N GLY A 28 -8.59 -0.61 1.60
CA GLY A 28 -8.88 0.29 0.49
C GLY A 28 -9.60 1.59 0.84
N GLY A 29 -9.63 2.00 2.10
CA GLY A 29 -10.37 3.19 2.55
C GLY A 29 -9.97 4.49 1.84
N TRP A 30 -8.71 4.64 1.41
CA TRP A 30 -8.25 5.78 0.62
C TRP A 30 -8.95 5.87 -0.74
N MET A 31 -9.15 4.73 -1.43
CA MET A 31 -9.81 4.70 -2.74
C MET A 31 -11.30 5.00 -2.62
N THR A 32 -11.96 4.50 -1.57
CA THR A 32 -13.35 4.82 -1.28
C THR A 32 -13.51 6.32 -0.99
N GLY A 33 -12.64 6.90 -0.16
CA GLY A 33 -12.64 8.33 0.13
C GLY A 33 -12.42 9.20 -1.12
N ALA A 34 -11.52 8.79 -2.01
CA ALA A 34 -11.28 9.46 -3.29
C ALA A 34 -12.51 9.35 -4.23
N ALA A 35 -13.17 8.19 -4.27
CA ALA A 35 -14.40 8.00 -5.05
C ALA A 35 -15.54 8.86 -4.51
N ASP A 36 -15.73 8.88 -3.19
CA ASP A 36 -16.75 9.72 -2.55
C ASP A 36 -16.52 11.22 -2.80
N ALA A 37 -15.25 11.65 -2.80
CA ALA A 37 -14.89 13.02 -3.15
C ALA A 37 -15.19 13.34 -4.62
N LEU A 38 -14.93 12.39 -5.53
CA LEU A 38 -15.14 12.56 -6.97
C LEU A 38 -16.63 12.68 -7.32
N VAL A 39 -17.49 11.84 -6.72
CA VAL A 39 -18.94 11.83 -7.01
C VAL A 39 -19.71 12.96 -6.32
N ARG A 40 -19.04 13.87 -5.59
CA ARG A 40 -19.67 15.13 -5.12
C ARG A 40 -19.94 16.09 -6.27
N ASP A 41 -19.20 15.96 -7.36
CA ASP A 41 -19.41 16.70 -8.59
C ASP A 41 -20.53 16.02 -9.39
N ASP A 42 -21.67 16.68 -9.53
CA ASP A 42 -22.85 16.12 -10.21
C ASP A 42 -22.62 15.90 -11.72
N ASP A 43 -21.59 16.53 -12.30
CA ASP A 43 -21.15 16.30 -13.68
C ASP A 43 -20.39 14.99 -13.87
N ILE A 44 -20.04 14.29 -12.76
CA ILE A 44 -19.29 13.04 -12.81
C ILE A 44 -20.21 11.84 -12.57
N GLN A 45 -20.20 10.92 -13.53
CA GLN A 45 -20.79 9.59 -13.39
C GLN A 45 -19.66 8.57 -13.20
N LEU A 46 -19.51 8.05 -11.99
CA LEU A 46 -18.47 7.08 -11.66
C LEU A 46 -18.99 5.65 -11.77
N CYS A 47 -18.23 4.84 -12.48
CA CYS A 47 -18.35 3.38 -12.51
C CYS A 47 -17.08 2.76 -11.95
N VAL A 48 -17.19 1.79 -11.05
CA VAL A 48 -16.05 1.05 -10.50
C VAL A 48 -16.16 -0.41 -10.90
N ALA A 49 -15.15 -0.91 -11.59
CA ALA A 49 -15.05 -2.32 -11.98
C ALA A 49 -13.92 -3.01 -11.21
N CYS A 50 -14.17 -4.18 -10.67
CA CYS A 50 -13.18 -4.97 -9.92
C CYS A 50 -13.37 -6.47 -10.15
N VAL A 51 -12.34 -7.26 -9.80
CA VAL A 51 -12.37 -8.72 -9.86
C VAL A 51 -12.55 -9.30 -8.47
N SER A 52 -13.54 -10.20 -8.29
CA SER A 52 -13.82 -10.82 -7.00
C SER A 52 -14.20 -12.31 -7.15
N ASP A 53 -13.87 -13.10 -6.13
CA ASP A 53 -14.29 -14.50 -6.01
C ASP A 53 -15.73 -14.65 -5.46
N LYS A 54 -16.37 -13.53 -5.12
CA LYS A 54 -17.75 -13.51 -4.61
C LYS A 54 -18.81 -13.66 -5.70
N VAL A 55 -18.42 -13.52 -6.96
CA VAL A 55 -19.32 -13.66 -8.11
C VAL A 55 -18.84 -14.75 -9.06
N LYS A 56 -19.77 -15.41 -9.76
CA LYS A 56 -19.47 -16.46 -10.76
C LYS A 56 -19.61 -15.97 -12.21
N SER A 57 -20.24 -14.83 -12.42
CA SER A 57 -20.43 -14.17 -13.71
C SER A 57 -20.29 -12.66 -13.54
N LEU A 58 -20.18 -11.93 -14.65
CA LEU A 58 -20.19 -10.46 -14.60
C LEU A 58 -21.48 -9.98 -13.93
N THR A 59 -21.33 -9.25 -12.83
CA THR A 59 -22.43 -8.75 -12.02
C THR A 59 -22.43 -7.23 -11.99
N ARG A 60 -23.52 -6.61 -12.40
CA ARG A 60 -23.75 -5.17 -12.35
C ARG A 60 -24.54 -4.83 -11.08
N ILE A 61 -24.11 -3.82 -10.33
CA ILE A 61 -24.72 -3.37 -9.07
C ILE A 61 -24.87 -1.86 -9.13
N SER A 62 -26.06 -1.38 -8.83
CA SER A 62 -26.31 0.06 -8.67
C SER A 62 -26.17 0.42 -7.20
N GLY A 63 -25.09 1.12 -6.85
CA GLY A 63 -24.90 1.74 -5.54
C GLY A 63 -25.66 3.08 -5.44
N ARG A 64 -25.45 3.82 -4.36
CA ARG A 64 -26.12 5.11 -4.09
C ARG A 64 -25.75 6.17 -5.13
N ARG A 65 -24.46 6.33 -5.42
CA ARG A 65 -23.92 7.31 -6.39
C ARG A 65 -22.92 6.68 -7.38
N ILE A 66 -22.53 5.42 -7.18
CA ILE A 66 -21.52 4.71 -7.96
C ILE A 66 -22.15 3.48 -8.60
N LEU A 67 -21.87 3.28 -9.88
CA LEU A 67 -22.20 2.04 -10.59
C LEU A 67 -21.05 1.05 -10.41
N TYR A 68 -21.33 -0.20 -10.09
CA TYR A 68 -20.30 -1.23 -9.94
C TYR A 68 -20.46 -2.34 -10.98
N TYR A 69 -19.32 -2.83 -11.48
CA TYR A 69 -19.20 -4.09 -12.20
C TYR A 69 -18.24 -5.01 -11.47
N VAL A 70 -18.70 -6.20 -11.10
CA VAL A 70 -17.87 -7.19 -10.43
C VAL A 70 -17.65 -8.36 -11.38
N LEU A 71 -16.39 -8.57 -11.75
CA LEU A 71 -15.96 -9.63 -12.63
C LEU A 71 -15.62 -10.88 -11.82
N PRO A 72 -15.96 -12.09 -12.31
CA PRO A 72 -15.59 -13.32 -11.61
C PRO A 72 -14.07 -13.52 -11.65
N LYS A 73 -13.53 -13.99 -10.51
CA LYS A 73 -12.10 -14.29 -10.40
C LYS A 73 -11.76 -15.54 -11.21
N GLY A 74 -10.99 -15.38 -12.26
CA GLY A 74 -10.50 -16.50 -13.06
C GLY A 74 -9.48 -17.38 -12.29
N LYS A 75 -9.23 -18.58 -12.84
CA LYS A 75 -8.21 -19.49 -12.29
C LYS A 75 -6.81 -18.90 -12.50
N GLY A 76 -6.19 -18.38 -11.43
CA GLY A 76 -4.80 -17.90 -11.41
C GLY A 76 -4.64 -16.40 -11.60
N ASN A 77 -4.42 -15.68 -10.50
CA ASN A 77 -4.22 -14.23 -10.44
C ASN A 77 -2.95 -13.68 -11.14
N ILE A 78 -2.18 -14.51 -11.83
CA ILE A 78 -0.83 -14.18 -12.30
C ILE A 78 -0.71 -14.25 -13.82
N LYS A 79 -1.69 -14.80 -14.51
CA LYS A 79 -1.73 -14.80 -15.98
C LYS A 79 -2.64 -13.68 -16.45
N VAL A 80 -2.26 -13.01 -17.55
CA VAL A 80 -3.24 -12.23 -18.32
C VAL A 80 -4.30 -13.23 -18.73
N ASN A 81 -5.46 -13.10 -18.12
CA ASN A 81 -6.54 -14.00 -18.45
C ASN A 81 -7.31 -13.34 -19.58
N ASN A 82 -7.16 -13.87 -20.79
CA ASN A 82 -7.94 -13.43 -21.94
C ASN A 82 -9.46 -13.59 -21.70
N ASP A 83 -9.85 -14.41 -20.69
CA ASP A 83 -11.24 -14.56 -20.25
C ASP A 83 -11.85 -13.24 -19.75
N TYR A 84 -11.04 -12.25 -19.38
CA TYR A 84 -11.53 -10.92 -19.00
C TYR A 84 -11.86 -10.02 -20.20
N CYS A 85 -11.31 -10.29 -21.38
CA CYS A 85 -11.52 -9.43 -22.56
C CYS A 85 -13.01 -9.25 -22.92
N PRO A 86 -13.85 -10.29 -22.99
CA PRO A 86 -15.28 -10.13 -23.28
C PRO A 86 -15.99 -9.24 -22.24
N TYR A 87 -15.66 -9.39 -20.96
CA TYR A 87 -16.24 -8.57 -19.91
C TYR A 87 -15.86 -7.09 -20.05
N TRP A 88 -14.59 -6.81 -20.37
CA TRP A 88 -14.14 -5.43 -20.59
C TRP A 88 -14.80 -4.77 -21.79
N LEU A 89 -14.96 -5.51 -22.91
CA LEU A 89 -15.68 -5.02 -24.07
C LEU A 89 -17.15 -4.74 -23.75
N GLN A 90 -17.81 -5.63 -23.00
CA GLN A 90 -19.17 -5.44 -22.54
C GLN A 90 -19.30 -4.20 -21.66
N ILE A 91 -18.47 -4.05 -20.62
CA ILE A 91 -18.49 -2.88 -19.72
C ILE A 91 -18.27 -1.59 -20.53
N LYS A 92 -17.27 -1.59 -21.43
CA LYS A 92 -16.98 -0.42 -22.27
C LYS A 92 -18.18 -0.05 -23.16
N SER A 93 -18.86 -1.04 -23.76
CA SER A 93 -20.03 -0.81 -24.63
C SER A 93 -21.26 -0.32 -23.87
N GLU A 94 -21.49 -0.84 -22.66
CA GLU A 94 -22.63 -0.47 -21.81
C GLU A 94 -22.45 0.89 -21.13
N PHE A 95 -21.31 1.11 -20.49
CA PHE A 95 -21.04 2.33 -19.75
C PHE A 95 -20.53 3.47 -20.62
N LYS A 96 -19.84 3.20 -21.73
CA LYS A 96 -19.24 4.17 -22.67
C LYS A 96 -18.44 5.24 -21.94
N PRO A 97 -17.34 4.87 -21.24
CA PRO A 97 -16.57 5.82 -20.45
C PRO A 97 -15.92 6.89 -21.34
N ASP A 98 -15.94 8.15 -20.85
CA ASP A 98 -15.16 9.24 -21.43
C ASP A 98 -13.68 9.11 -21.03
N ILE A 99 -13.42 8.57 -19.82
CA ILE A 99 -12.09 8.28 -19.24
C ILE A 99 -12.13 6.92 -18.57
N THR A 100 -11.06 6.14 -18.74
CA THR A 100 -10.81 4.93 -17.95
C THR A 100 -9.57 5.12 -17.09
N HIS A 101 -9.68 4.94 -15.78
CA HIS A 101 -8.58 5.03 -14.83
C HIS A 101 -8.28 3.64 -14.23
N ILE A 102 -7.12 3.09 -14.53
CA ILE A 102 -6.64 1.83 -13.97
C ILE A 102 -5.85 2.13 -12.70
N HIS A 103 -6.37 1.70 -11.55
CA HIS A 103 -5.73 1.89 -10.24
C HIS A 103 -4.81 0.73 -9.90
N GLY A 104 -3.51 0.94 -10.07
CA GLY A 104 -2.45 -0.02 -9.77
C GLY A 104 -2.08 -0.92 -10.93
N THR A 105 -0.82 -1.31 -10.94
CA THR A 105 -0.18 -2.15 -11.97
C THR A 105 0.07 -3.58 -11.49
N GLU A 106 -0.29 -3.88 -10.22
CA GLU A 106 0.09 -5.13 -9.54
C GLU A 106 -0.65 -6.37 -10.05
N PHE A 107 -1.78 -6.16 -10.76
CA PHE A 107 -2.61 -7.25 -11.27
C PHE A 107 -2.84 -7.14 -12.78
N SER A 108 -2.98 -8.29 -13.42
CA SER A 108 -3.04 -8.40 -14.86
C SER A 108 -4.40 -8.02 -15.50
N HIS A 109 -5.45 -7.77 -14.70
CA HIS A 109 -6.76 -7.43 -15.25
C HIS A 109 -6.79 -6.03 -15.88
N GLY A 110 -5.98 -5.07 -15.41
CA GLY A 110 -5.78 -3.78 -16.08
C GLY A 110 -5.11 -3.93 -17.45
N LEU A 111 -4.09 -4.80 -17.57
CA LEU A 111 -3.48 -5.14 -18.84
C LEU A 111 -4.48 -5.82 -19.80
N ALA A 112 -5.35 -6.69 -19.28
CA ALA A 112 -6.41 -7.30 -20.07
C ALA A 112 -7.40 -6.26 -20.65
N TYR A 113 -7.69 -5.19 -19.89
CA TYR A 113 -8.47 -4.06 -20.38
C TYR A 113 -7.76 -3.35 -21.54
N LEU A 114 -6.49 -3.01 -21.40
CA LEU A 114 -5.71 -2.33 -22.44
C LEU A 114 -5.67 -3.17 -23.72
N LYS A 115 -5.47 -4.49 -23.62
CA LYS A 115 -5.45 -5.40 -24.77
C LYS A 115 -6.80 -5.52 -25.46
N ALA A 116 -7.90 -5.50 -24.72
CA ALA A 116 -9.24 -5.65 -25.27
C ALA A 116 -9.81 -4.33 -25.78
N CYS A 117 -9.56 -3.23 -25.08
CA CYS A 117 -10.25 -1.96 -25.28
C CYS A 117 -9.35 -0.84 -25.83
N GLY A 118 -8.03 -1.06 -25.92
CA GLY A 118 -7.06 -0.04 -26.30
C GLY A 118 -6.68 0.90 -25.15
N ASN A 119 -5.86 1.89 -25.45
CA ASN A 119 -5.30 2.85 -24.48
C ASN A 119 -5.77 4.30 -24.69
N ASP A 120 -6.75 4.54 -25.57
CA ASP A 120 -7.32 5.87 -25.77
C ASP A 120 -8.17 6.29 -24.56
N ASN A 121 -7.96 7.52 -24.08
CA ASN A 121 -8.59 8.06 -22.88
C ASN A 121 -8.38 7.15 -21.64
N VAL A 122 -7.19 6.51 -21.55
CA VAL A 122 -6.83 5.66 -20.42
C VAL A 122 -5.67 6.27 -19.64
N VAL A 123 -5.82 6.35 -18.32
CA VAL A 123 -4.74 6.70 -17.40
C VAL A 123 -4.49 5.57 -16.40
N ILE A 124 -3.23 5.36 -16.02
CA ILE A 124 -2.82 4.32 -15.08
C ILE A 124 -2.16 4.96 -13.86
N SER A 125 -2.72 4.76 -12.66
CA SER A 125 -2.06 5.16 -11.42
C SER A 125 -1.12 4.09 -10.91
N ILE A 126 0.10 4.48 -10.55
CA ILE A 126 1.07 3.60 -9.89
C ILE A 126 0.78 3.58 -8.38
N GLN A 127 0.52 2.38 -7.83
CA GLN A 127 0.46 2.15 -6.39
C GLN A 127 1.82 1.73 -5.85
N GLY A 128 2.39 0.73 -6.45
CA GLY A 128 3.74 0.25 -6.24
C GLY A 128 4.22 -0.46 -7.49
N LEU A 129 5.52 -0.64 -7.63
CA LEU A 129 6.11 -1.31 -8.79
C LEU A 129 6.55 -2.72 -8.42
N THR A 130 5.74 -3.73 -8.76
CA THR A 130 6.01 -5.14 -8.44
C THR A 130 7.28 -5.65 -9.10
N SER A 131 7.64 -5.14 -10.29
CA SER A 131 8.90 -5.42 -10.98
C SER A 131 10.11 -5.01 -10.16
N VAL A 132 10.03 -3.86 -9.49
CA VAL A 132 11.08 -3.34 -8.60
C VAL A 132 10.99 -4.01 -7.23
N CYS A 133 9.81 -4.10 -6.63
CA CYS A 133 9.59 -4.76 -5.35
C CYS A 133 10.14 -6.19 -5.32
N SER A 134 10.05 -6.91 -6.45
CA SER A 134 10.60 -8.26 -6.54
C SER A 134 12.10 -8.34 -6.27
N LYS A 135 12.88 -7.30 -6.61
CA LYS A 135 14.32 -7.24 -6.40
C LYS A 135 14.67 -7.13 -4.91
N TYR A 136 13.83 -6.43 -4.16
CA TYR A 136 14.03 -6.12 -2.73
C TYR A 136 13.19 -7.00 -1.79
N TYR A 137 12.42 -7.96 -2.32
CA TYR A 137 11.44 -8.74 -1.57
C TYR A 137 12.02 -9.47 -0.34
N CYS A 138 13.23 -10.04 -0.48
CA CYS A 138 13.93 -10.75 0.59
C CYS A 138 15.13 -9.99 1.13
N TYR A 139 15.22 -8.66 0.89
CA TYR A 139 16.36 -7.88 1.29
C TYR A 139 16.57 -7.92 2.82
N GLY A 140 17.83 -7.94 3.26
CA GLY A 140 18.19 -8.10 4.68
C GLY A 140 18.08 -9.52 5.23
N MET A 141 17.71 -10.51 4.39
CA MET A 141 17.72 -11.95 4.73
C MET A 141 18.76 -12.69 3.89
N THR A 142 19.52 -13.57 4.53
CA THR A 142 20.42 -14.50 3.86
C THR A 142 19.69 -15.76 3.40
N ARG A 143 20.30 -16.54 2.50
CA ARG A 143 19.77 -17.85 2.15
C ARG A 143 19.67 -18.78 3.38
N ALA A 144 20.66 -18.69 4.28
CA ALA A 144 20.65 -19.47 5.52
C ALA A 144 19.45 -19.10 6.39
N ASP A 145 19.08 -17.80 6.51
CA ASP A 145 17.88 -17.39 7.25
C ASP A 145 16.61 -18.01 6.70
N VAL A 146 16.52 -18.23 5.40
CA VAL A 146 15.37 -18.89 4.78
C VAL A 146 15.39 -20.39 5.00
N TYR A 147 16.49 -21.08 4.66
CA TYR A 147 16.55 -22.54 4.68
C TYR A 147 16.61 -23.13 6.09
N CYS A 148 17.24 -22.45 7.05
CA CYS A 148 17.25 -22.87 8.46
C CYS A 148 15.90 -22.67 9.18
N ASN A 149 14.97 -21.95 8.55
CA ASN A 149 13.65 -21.66 9.13
C ASN A 149 12.49 -22.25 8.32
N LEU A 150 12.74 -23.26 7.47
CA LEU A 150 11.68 -23.93 6.70
C LEU A 150 10.60 -24.53 7.60
N THR A 151 9.34 -24.37 7.17
CA THR A 151 8.16 -24.92 7.84
C THR A 151 7.37 -25.83 6.91
N PHE A 152 6.42 -26.58 7.46
CA PHE A 152 5.51 -27.41 6.67
C PHE A 152 4.73 -26.57 5.64
N LYS A 153 4.34 -25.34 6.01
CA LYS A 153 3.68 -24.40 5.10
C LYS A 153 4.54 -24.04 3.89
N ASP A 154 5.86 -23.88 4.10
CA ASP A 154 6.77 -23.53 3.00
C ASP A 154 6.96 -24.69 2.02
N ILE A 155 6.92 -25.93 2.51
CA ILE A 155 6.96 -27.14 1.67
C ILE A 155 5.73 -27.18 0.75
N LEU A 156 4.54 -26.84 1.28
CA LEU A 156 3.28 -26.89 0.54
C LEU A 156 3.06 -25.67 -0.37
N LYS A 157 3.41 -24.48 0.10
CA LYS A 157 3.05 -23.20 -0.57
C LYS A 157 4.25 -22.42 -1.09
N GLY A 158 5.46 -22.92 -0.87
CA GLY A 158 6.71 -22.26 -1.23
C GLY A 158 7.22 -21.27 -0.17
N THR A 159 8.52 -21.05 -0.18
CA THR A 159 9.23 -20.14 0.71
C THR A 159 9.02 -18.68 0.31
N VAL A 160 9.65 -17.74 1.03
CA VAL A 160 9.72 -16.32 0.66
C VAL A 160 10.28 -16.09 -0.75
N PHE A 161 11.18 -16.96 -1.24
CA PHE A 161 11.67 -16.91 -2.63
C PHE A 161 10.58 -17.22 -3.65
N HIS A 162 9.59 -18.07 -3.29
CA HIS A 162 8.41 -18.26 -4.14
C HIS A 162 7.59 -16.95 -4.22
N GLY A 163 7.37 -16.26 -3.09
CA GLY A 163 6.74 -14.95 -3.06
C GLY A 163 7.49 -13.94 -3.94
N GLN A 164 8.81 -13.89 -3.87
CA GLN A 164 9.65 -13.06 -4.73
C GLN A 164 9.44 -13.37 -6.22
N LYS A 165 9.43 -14.67 -6.60
CA LYS A 165 9.16 -15.09 -7.98
C LYS A 165 7.76 -14.69 -8.47
N LEU A 166 6.75 -14.71 -7.59
CA LEU A 166 5.41 -14.25 -7.92
C LEU A 166 5.38 -12.74 -8.21
N PHE A 167 6.08 -11.94 -7.40
CA PHE A 167 6.23 -10.50 -7.67
C PHE A 167 6.96 -10.25 -9.00
N ALA A 168 8.06 -10.95 -9.25
CA ALA A 168 8.78 -10.84 -10.52
C ALA A 168 7.90 -11.21 -11.73
N LYS A 169 7.03 -12.23 -11.58
CA LYS A 169 6.11 -12.62 -12.63
C LYS A 169 5.02 -11.56 -12.90
N ARG A 170 4.46 -10.97 -11.83
CA ARG A 170 3.53 -9.83 -11.95
C ARG A 170 4.23 -8.64 -12.58
N GLY A 171 5.48 -8.38 -12.20
CA GLY A 171 6.30 -7.31 -12.75
C GLY A 171 6.47 -7.36 -14.27
N LYS A 172 6.43 -8.55 -14.89
CA LYS A 172 6.44 -8.66 -16.36
C LYS A 172 5.18 -8.05 -16.99
N TYR A 173 4.01 -8.31 -16.40
CA TYR A 173 2.75 -7.75 -16.89
C TYR A 173 2.64 -6.25 -16.58
N GLU A 174 3.18 -5.80 -15.45
CA GLU A 174 3.32 -4.39 -15.10
C GLU A 174 4.14 -3.64 -16.14
N LEU A 175 5.34 -4.16 -16.51
CA LEU A 175 6.20 -3.53 -17.51
C LEU A 175 5.52 -3.49 -18.89
N GLU A 176 4.77 -4.54 -19.27
CA GLU A 176 3.98 -4.55 -20.49
C GLU A 176 2.88 -3.48 -20.45
N MET A 177 2.18 -3.36 -19.33
CA MET A 177 1.12 -2.37 -19.13
C MET A 177 1.66 -0.94 -19.19
N LEU A 178 2.78 -0.67 -18.50
CA LEU A 178 3.45 0.64 -18.52
C LEU A 178 3.96 0.98 -19.92
N GLY A 179 4.49 -0.01 -20.66
CA GLY A 179 4.94 0.19 -22.05
C GLY A 179 3.80 0.54 -23.02
N MET A 180 2.56 0.17 -22.71
CA MET A 180 1.37 0.49 -23.52
C MET A 180 0.70 1.80 -23.08
N ALA A 181 1.02 2.35 -21.91
CA ALA A 181 0.35 3.50 -21.36
C ALA A 181 0.69 4.79 -22.12
N LYS A 182 -0.31 5.63 -22.42
CA LYS A 182 -0.12 7.00 -22.90
C LYS A 182 0.01 7.96 -21.73
N HIS A 183 -0.82 7.80 -20.69
CA HIS A 183 -0.90 8.65 -19.53
C HIS A 183 -0.71 7.84 -18.25
N ILE A 184 0.17 8.30 -17.38
CA ILE A 184 0.50 7.64 -16.11
C ILE A 184 0.41 8.66 -14.97
N ILE A 185 -0.29 8.32 -13.90
CA ILE A 185 -0.29 9.08 -12.66
C ILE A 185 0.69 8.43 -11.68
N GLY A 186 1.63 9.21 -11.19
CA GLY A 186 2.54 8.83 -10.12
C GLY A 186 2.62 9.88 -9.03
N ARG A 187 3.48 9.65 -8.02
CA ARG A 187 3.48 10.45 -6.79
C ARG A 187 4.86 10.80 -6.26
N THR A 188 5.89 10.24 -6.86
CA THR A 188 7.26 10.39 -6.37
C THR A 188 8.25 10.52 -7.52
N SER A 189 9.39 11.13 -7.26
CA SER A 189 10.52 11.16 -8.18
C SER A 189 11.00 9.75 -8.54
N TRP A 190 10.83 8.81 -7.60
CA TRP A 190 11.21 7.42 -7.79
C TRP A 190 10.34 6.69 -8.82
N ASP A 191 9.01 6.75 -8.72
CA ASP A 191 8.13 6.11 -9.69
C ASP A 191 8.20 6.80 -11.06
N HIS A 192 8.36 8.13 -11.09
CA HIS A 192 8.62 8.88 -12.32
C HIS A 192 9.86 8.37 -13.06
N ALA A 193 10.98 8.19 -12.35
CA ALA A 193 12.21 7.67 -12.94
C ALA A 193 12.03 6.27 -13.54
N HIS A 194 11.25 5.40 -12.87
CA HIS A 194 10.95 4.06 -13.37
C HIS A 194 10.01 4.08 -14.59
N VAL A 195 9.02 4.96 -14.60
CA VAL A 195 8.15 5.19 -15.77
C VAL A 195 8.98 5.66 -16.97
N TRP A 196 9.78 6.68 -16.77
CA TRP A 196 10.66 7.23 -17.81
C TRP A 196 11.59 6.16 -18.40
N ALA A 197 12.13 5.28 -17.57
CA ALA A 197 13.02 4.21 -18.03
C ALA A 197 12.30 3.11 -18.82
N VAL A 198 10.99 2.89 -18.58
CA VAL A 198 10.19 1.86 -19.29
C VAL A 198 9.51 2.43 -20.52
N ASN A 199 8.95 3.62 -20.40
CA ASN A 199 8.18 4.27 -21.45
C ASN A 199 8.40 5.80 -21.43
N PRO A 200 9.50 6.27 -22.04
CA PRO A 200 9.82 7.70 -22.09
C PRO A 200 8.82 8.53 -22.90
N GLY A 201 7.96 7.89 -23.69
CA GLY A 201 6.90 8.55 -24.46
C GLY A 201 5.59 8.70 -23.70
N ALA A 202 5.46 8.13 -22.50
CA ALA A 202 4.27 8.31 -21.69
C ALA A 202 4.25 9.70 -21.04
N GLU A 203 3.09 10.33 -21.05
CA GLU A 203 2.86 11.57 -20.30
C GLU A 203 2.65 11.23 -18.82
N TYR A 204 3.56 11.74 -17.99
CA TYR A 204 3.52 11.51 -16.54
C TYR A 204 2.85 12.69 -15.84
N HIS A 205 1.79 12.38 -15.10
CA HIS A 205 1.03 13.32 -14.27
C HIS A 205 1.33 13.09 -12.80
N PHE A 206 1.68 14.16 -12.08
CA PHE A 206 1.86 14.09 -10.63
C PHE A 206 0.52 14.31 -9.94
N CYS A 207 0.05 13.30 -9.18
CA CYS A 207 -1.15 13.43 -8.36
C CYS A 207 -1.04 12.54 -7.12
N ASN A 208 -1.09 13.17 -5.95
CA ASN A 208 -1.03 12.46 -4.67
C ASN A 208 -2.37 11.77 -4.35
N GLU A 209 -2.34 10.88 -3.35
CA GLU A 209 -3.52 10.23 -2.82
C GLU A 209 -4.03 10.90 -1.56
N THR A 210 -5.35 10.96 -1.47
CA THR A 210 -6.07 11.30 -0.25
C THR A 210 -5.96 10.13 0.74
N LEU A 211 -5.70 10.43 2.01
CA LEU A 211 -5.68 9.43 3.07
C LEU A 211 -7.12 9.06 3.49
N ARG A 212 -7.24 8.14 4.43
CA ARG A 212 -8.55 7.79 5.02
C ARG A 212 -9.13 8.98 5.79
N PRO A 213 -10.45 9.18 5.77
CA PRO A 213 -11.10 10.37 6.36
C PRO A 213 -10.79 10.60 7.84
N GLU A 214 -10.60 9.53 8.61
CA GLU A 214 -10.35 9.55 10.04
C GLU A 214 -9.07 10.32 10.43
N PHE A 215 -8.14 10.50 9.48
CA PHE A 215 -6.86 11.16 9.74
C PHE A 215 -6.88 12.68 9.58
N TYR A 216 -7.95 13.27 9.01
CA TYR A 216 -8.02 14.71 8.74
C TYR A 216 -8.57 15.56 9.89
N GLY A 217 -9.14 14.95 10.91
CA GLY A 217 -9.76 15.68 12.02
C GLY A 217 -9.44 15.13 13.39
N GLY A 218 -9.79 15.90 14.43
CA GLY A 218 -9.66 15.49 15.83
C GLY A 218 -8.25 15.66 16.38
N ASP A 219 -7.87 14.75 17.27
CA ASP A 219 -6.61 14.80 17.99
C ASP A 219 -5.38 14.66 17.10
N THR A 220 -4.31 15.36 17.51
CA THR A 220 -2.98 15.27 16.93
C THR A 220 -2.01 14.73 17.98
N TRP A 221 -0.92 14.19 17.51
CA TRP A 221 0.12 13.65 18.37
C TRP A 221 0.71 14.74 19.31
N SER A 222 1.01 14.37 20.53
CA SER A 222 1.79 15.18 21.44
C SER A 222 2.62 14.30 22.37
N TYR A 223 3.82 14.76 22.69
CA TYR A 223 4.74 14.02 23.55
C TYR A 223 4.14 13.72 24.94
N GLY A 224 3.34 14.65 25.50
CA GLY A 224 2.70 14.45 26.81
C GLY A 224 1.68 13.32 26.87
N ARG A 225 1.12 12.92 25.73
CA ARG A 225 0.07 11.89 25.63
C ARG A 225 0.53 10.54 25.06
N CYS A 226 1.73 10.47 24.49
CA CYS A 226 2.23 9.21 23.93
C CYS A 226 2.76 8.27 25.03
N ASP A 227 2.74 6.97 24.73
CA ASP A 227 3.41 5.96 25.52
C ASP A 227 4.93 6.12 25.27
N LYS A 228 5.68 6.50 26.30
CA LYS A 228 7.12 6.75 26.17
C LYS A 228 7.86 5.50 25.70
N HIS A 229 8.92 5.71 24.93
CA HIS A 229 9.76 4.66 24.35
C HIS A 229 8.97 3.57 23.62
N SER A 230 7.83 3.93 23.02
CA SER A 230 7.03 2.99 22.25
C SER A 230 7.24 3.14 20.75
N ILE A 231 7.38 2.01 20.07
CA ILE A 231 7.52 1.90 18.63
C ILE A 231 6.23 1.34 18.04
N PHE A 232 5.69 1.98 17.01
CA PHE A 232 4.57 1.43 16.24
C PHE A 232 4.98 1.09 14.81
N ILE A 233 4.52 -0.06 14.31
CA ILE A 233 4.77 -0.56 12.95
C ILE A 233 3.44 -0.89 12.29
N GLY A 234 3.16 -0.31 11.13
CA GLY A 234 1.85 -0.42 10.47
C GLY A 234 1.57 -1.77 9.80
N LYS A 235 2.57 -2.54 9.43
CA LYS A 235 2.42 -3.86 8.79
C LYS A 235 3.73 -4.63 8.77
N ALA A 236 3.67 -5.96 8.99
CA ALA A 236 4.88 -6.78 9.09
C ALA A 236 4.76 -8.19 8.47
N THR A 237 3.80 -8.42 7.58
CA THR A 237 3.37 -9.79 7.19
C THR A 237 4.34 -10.54 6.26
N TYR A 238 5.31 -9.86 5.64
CA TYR A 238 6.28 -10.46 4.72
C TYR A 238 7.60 -9.65 4.71
N PRO A 239 8.73 -10.23 4.23
CA PRO A 239 10.07 -9.67 4.40
C PRO A 239 10.23 -8.23 3.91
N LEU A 240 9.62 -7.87 2.78
CA LEU A 240 9.68 -6.53 2.20
C LEU A 240 9.29 -5.43 3.21
N LYS A 241 8.43 -5.74 4.19
CA LYS A 241 8.01 -4.80 5.24
C LYS A 241 9.01 -4.64 6.39
N GLY A 242 10.14 -5.35 6.37
CA GLY A 242 11.34 -5.05 7.14
C GLY A 242 11.28 -5.26 8.65
N LEU A 243 10.25 -5.93 9.23
CA LEU A 243 10.19 -6.17 10.69
C LEU A 243 11.47 -6.81 11.24
N HIS A 244 12.10 -7.70 10.46
CA HIS A 244 13.34 -8.34 10.86
C HIS A 244 14.50 -7.37 11.13
N GLN A 245 14.53 -6.21 10.44
CA GLN A 245 15.56 -5.18 10.71
C GLN A 245 15.28 -4.48 12.04
N VAL A 246 14.02 -4.17 12.35
CA VAL A 246 13.66 -3.62 13.66
C VAL A 246 14.03 -4.59 14.78
N LEU A 247 13.71 -5.89 14.63
CA LEU A 247 14.06 -6.90 15.63
C LEU A 247 15.58 -7.04 15.83
N LYS A 248 16.40 -6.81 14.79
CA LYS A 248 17.85 -6.78 14.90
C LYS A 248 18.35 -5.50 15.59
N ALA A 249 17.66 -4.36 15.43
CA ALA A 249 18.01 -3.10 16.07
C ALA A 249 17.67 -3.07 17.59
N MET A 250 16.69 -3.88 18.02
CA MET A 250 16.20 -3.83 19.41
C MET A 250 17.26 -4.02 20.48
N PRO A 251 18.25 -4.93 20.37
CA PRO A 251 19.29 -5.03 21.38
C PRO A 251 20.12 -3.75 21.59
N LEU A 252 20.26 -2.93 20.55
CA LEU A 252 20.95 -1.64 20.64
C LEU A 252 20.04 -0.62 21.33
N ILE A 253 18.77 -0.55 20.96
CA ILE A 253 17.78 0.37 21.56
C ILE A 253 17.62 0.06 23.05
N LEU A 254 17.47 -1.22 23.43
CA LEU A 254 17.24 -1.63 24.82
C LEU A 254 18.44 -1.37 25.75
N ARG A 255 19.64 -1.16 25.25
CA ARG A 255 20.79 -0.72 26.05
C ARG A 255 20.60 0.70 26.59
N HIS A 256 19.91 1.56 25.82
CA HIS A 256 19.68 2.95 26.18
C HIS A 256 18.27 3.16 26.80
N TYR A 257 17.29 2.41 26.31
CA TYR A 257 15.87 2.50 26.71
C TYR A 257 15.31 1.10 27.00
N PRO A 258 15.61 0.53 28.20
CA PRO A 258 15.27 -0.86 28.54
C PRO A 258 13.75 -1.13 28.65
N ASP A 259 12.95 -0.07 28.80
CA ASP A 259 11.48 -0.12 28.88
C ASP A 259 10.78 -0.03 27.52
N THR A 260 11.54 -0.04 26.41
CA THR A 260 10.97 0.06 25.06
C THR A 260 9.94 -1.03 24.78
N LYS A 261 8.81 -0.66 24.17
CA LYS A 261 7.75 -1.57 23.70
C LYS A 261 7.52 -1.41 22.21
N ILE A 262 7.12 -2.50 21.54
CA ILE A 262 6.77 -2.50 20.12
C ILE A 262 5.32 -2.96 19.94
N ARG A 263 4.54 -2.19 19.21
CA ARG A 263 3.21 -2.58 18.73
C ARG A 263 3.22 -2.72 17.20
N ILE A 264 2.64 -3.80 16.71
CA ILE A 264 2.64 -4.15 15.30
C ILE A 264 1.20 -4.37 14.85
N ALA A 265 0.74 -3.59 13.87
CA ALA A 265 -0.60 -3.77 13.32
C ALA A 265 -0.71 -5.03 12.46
N GLY A 266 -1.82 -5.75 12.60
CA GLY A 266 -2.12 -6.95 11.85
C GLY A 266 -1.98 -8.25 12.64
N PHE A 267 -2.22 -9.35 11.95
CA PHE A 267 -2.20 -10.67 12.58
C PHE A 267 -0.83 -11.04 13.13
N ASP A 268 -0.83 -11.76 14.26
CA ASP A 268 0.36 -12.35 14.85
C ASP A 268 0.89 -13.49 13.96
N ILE A 269 1.89 -13.17 13.15
CA ILE A 269 2.53 -14.10 12.21
C ILE A 269 3.58 -15.02 12.85
N VAL A 270 3.87 -14.82 14.14
CA VAL A 270 4.83 -15.63 14.90
C VAL A 270 4.15 -16.57 15.91
N ARG A 271 2.84 -16.51 15.98
CA ARG A 271 2.01 -17.30 16.92
C ARG A 271 2.18 -18.79 16.70
N THR A 272 2.29 -19.54 17.82
CA THR A 272 2.43 -21.01 17.83
C THR A 272 1.70 -21.66 19.01
N THR A 273 0.64 -21.00 19.52
CA THR A 273 -0.09 -21.46 20.73
C THR A 273 -0.89 -22.73 20.46
N THR A 274 -1.42 -22.90 19.27
CA THR A 274 -2.21 -24.09 18.87
C THR A 274 -1.49 -24.91 17.79
N LEU A 275 -1.92 -26.15 17.58
CA LEU A 275 -1.44 -26.98 16.47
C LEU A 275 -1.72 -26.32 15.10
N ILE A 276 -2.86 -25.66 14.97
CA ILE A 276 -3.24 -24.93 13.75
C ILE A 276 -2.26 -23.77 13.51
N ASP A 277 -1.89 -23.01 14.54
CA ASP A 277 -0.90 -21.94 14.43
C ASP A 277 0.46 -22.48 13.94
N LYS A 278 0.90 -23.62 14.52
CA LYS A 278 2.16 -24.28 14.10
C LYS A 278 2.13 -24.71 12.62
N LEU A 279 0.99 -25.22 12.13
CA LEU A 279 0.81 -25.61 10.72
C LEU A 279 0.72 -24.38 9.78
N ARG A 280 0.19 -23.28 10.27
CA ARG A 280 0.05 -22.01 9.51
C ARG A 280 1.30 -21.14 9.55
N LEU A 281 2.25 -21.43 10.43
CA LEU A 281 3.50 -20.68 10.55
C LEU A 281 4.29 -20.74 9.24
N SER A 282 4.66 -19.58 8.70
CA SER A 282 5.56 -19.49 7.54
C SER A 282 7.03 -19.50 7.97
N GLY A 283 7.94 -19.81 7.07
CA GLY A 283 9.38 -19.72 7.33
C GLY A 283 9.80 -18.33 7.76
N TYR A 284 9.20 -17.27 7.18
CA TYR A 284 9.43 -15.90 7.64
C TYR A 284 8.96 -15.69 9.09
N GLY A 285 7.77 -16.16 9.43
CA GLY A 285 7.26 -16.11 10.80
C GLY A 285 8.15 -16.87 11.78
N ARG A 286 8.68 -18.06 11.38
CA ARG A 286 9.64 -18.81 12.18
C ARG A 286 10.96 -18.07 12.36
N TYR A 287 11.46 -17.43 11.31
CA TYR A 287 12.66 -16.60 11.37
C TYR A 287 12.50 -15.41 12.34
N LEU A 288 11.37 -14.67 12.26
CA LEU A 288 11.07 -13.59 13.20
C LEU A 288 10.97 -14.12 14.64
N ARG A 289 10.30 -15.25 14.85
CA ARG A 289 10.20 -15.89 16.17
C ARG A 289 11.58 -16.23 16.73
N ARG A 290 12.49 -16.73 15.88
CA ARG A 290 13.87 -16.98 16.26
C ARG A 290 14.59 -15.70 16.70
N LEU A 291 14.44 -14.60 15.94
CA LEU A 291 15.01 -13.30 16.31
C LEU A 291 14.45 -12.77 17.63
N ILE A 292 13.13 -12.87 17.84
CA ILE A 292 12.46 -12.51 19.09
C ILE A 292 13.07 -13.26 20.27
N LYS A 293 13.18 -14.57 20.15
CA LYS A 293 13.73 -15.42 21.21
C LYS A 293 15.22 -15.17 21.48
N MET A 294 16.02 -15.06 20.42
CA MET A 294 17.47 -14.80 20.55
C MET A 294 17.76 -13.47 21.26
N ASN A 295 16.93 -12.47 21.01
CA ASN A 295 17.09 -11.11 21.57
C ASN A 295 16.23 -10.89 22.82
N ARG A 296 15.53 -11.92 23.36
CA ARG A 296 14.67 -11.86 24.56
C ARG A 296 13.61 -10.75 24.49
N LEU A 297 12.88 -10.71 23.36
CA LEU A 297 11.91 -9.64 23.04
C LEU A 297 10.44 -10.09 23.27
N GLU A 298 10.18 -11.26 23.84
CA GLU A 298 8.85 -11.84 23.97
C GLU A 298 7.86 -10.94 24.70
N ASP A 299 8.32 -10.29 25.78
CA ASP A 299 7.47 -9.48 26.67
C ASP A 299 7.29 -8.02 26.21
N ILE A 300 7.95 -7.63 25.13
CA ILE A 300 7.94 -6.24 24.66
C ILE A 300 7.22 -6.07 23.32
N ILE A 301 6.87 -7.16 22.65
CA ILE A 301 6.22 -7.15 21.33
C ILE A 301 4.74 -7.51 21.47
N THR A 302 3.89 -6.66 20.90
CA THR A 302 2.44 -6.88 20.83
C THR A 302 1.96 -6.78 19.39
N PHE A 303 1.28 -7.81 18.89
CA PHE A 303 0.50 -7.74 17.65
C PHE A 303 -0.92 -7.34 17.98
N THR A 304 -1.39 -6.24 17.40
CA THR A 304 -2.70 -5.64 17.75
C THR A 304 -3.89 -6.38 17.12
N GLY A 305 -3.64 -7.27 16.16
CA GLY A 305 -4.67 -7.73 15.24
C GLY A 305 -4.98 -6.71 14.12
N PRO A 306 -5.90 -7.03 13.21
CA PRO A 306 -6.40 -6.08 12.21
C PRO A 306 -7.05 -4.86 12.88
N LEU A 307 -6.71 -3.67 12.41
CA LEU A 307 -7.21 -2.39 12.94
C LEU A 307 -8.04 -1.67 11.86
N ASN A 308 -9.13 -1.05 12.26
CA ASN A 308 -9.86 -0.09 11.42
C ASN A 308 -9.18 1.29 11.44
N GLY A 309 -9.74 2.30 10.73
CA GLY A 309 -9.15 3.62 10.61
C GLY A 309 -8.93 4.31 11.97
N GLU A 310 -9.96 4.35 12.80
CA GLU A 310 -9.88 4.97 14.14
C GLU A 310 -8.90 4.24 15.07
N GLN A 311 -8.90 2.93 15.05
CA GLN A 311 -7.94 2.14 15.83
C GLN A 311 -6.50 2.38 15.37
N MET A 312 -6.26 2.47 14.05
CA MET A 312 -4.95 2.83 13.50
C MET A 312 -4.51 4.22 13.94
N LYS A 313 -5.43 5.22 13.87
CA LYS A 313 -5.18 6.58 14.34
C LYS A 313 -4.76 6.59 15.81
N ASN A 314 -5.48 5.87 16.67
CA ASN A 314 -5.16 5.76 18.08
C ASN A 314 -3.76 5.14 18.32
N GLU A 315 -3.36 4.13 17.54
CA GLU A 315 -2.02 3.55 17.64
C GLU A 315 -0.92 4.54 17.24
N TYR A 316 -1.12 5.36 16.19
CA TYR A 316 -0.20 6.42 15.84
C TYR A 316 -0.09 7.48 16.94
N LEU A 317 -1.22 7.95 17.49
CA LEU A 317 -1.24 8.96 18.55
C LEU A 317 -0.58 8.50 19.85
N ARG A 318 -0.66 7.19 20.15
CA ARG A 318 -0.03 6.58 21.31
C ARG A 318 1.45 6.30 21.11
N ALA A 319 1.93 6.17 19.88
CA ALA A 319 3.32 5.83 19.61
C ALA A 319 4.26 7.00 19.92
N ASN A 320 5.41 6.74 20.54
CA ASN A 320 6.47 7.71 20.62
C ASN A 320 7.17 7.90 19.26
N VAL A 321 7.24 6.80 18.46
CA VAL A 321 7.74 6.83 17.09
C VAL A 321 7.00 5.81 16.23
N PHE A 322 6.65 6.23 15.01
CA PHE A 322 6.24 5.33 13.94
C PHE A 322 7.45 4.94 13.10
N VAL A 323 7.62 3.65 12.85
CA VAL A 323 8.72 3.14 12.01
C VAL A 323 8.16 2.50 10.75
N CYS A 324 8.63 2.98 9.58
CA CYS A 324 8.39 2.40 8.27
C CYS A 324 9.65 1.67 7.76
N PRO A 325 9.90 0.42 8.17
CA PRO A 325 11.16 -0.26 7.96
C PRO A 325 11.21 -1.07 6.66
N SER A 326 10.40 -0.73 5.69
CA SER A 326 10.31 -1.46 4.42
C SER A 326 11.60 -1.39 3.61
N SER A 327 11.93 -2.45 2.89
CA SER A 327 13.09 -2.51 1.98
C SER A 327 12.87 -1.77 0.66
N ILE A 328 11.63 -1.49 0.31
CA ILE A 328 11.21 -0.64 -0.80
C ILE A 328 9.77 -0.18 -0.58
N GLU A 329 9.48 1.07 -0.88
CA GLU A 329 8.15 1.67 -0.90
C GLU A 329 8.06 2.70 -2.03
N ASN A 330 6.86 2.97 -2.51
CA ASN A 330 6.62 4.14 -3.36
C ASN A 330 6.21 5.33 -2.49
N SER A 331 4.93 5.40 -2.15
CA SER A 331 4.36 6.44 -1.29
C SER A 331 3.46 5.75 -0.26
N PRO A 332 4.03 5.20 0.85
CA PRO A 332 3.26 4.40 1.79
C PRO A 332 2.27 5.26 2.58
N ASN A 333 0.97 5.01 2.39
CA ASN A 333 -0.10 5.74 3.09
C ASN A 333 0.06 5.70 4.62
N SER A 334 0.62 4.60 5.16
CA SER A 334 0.90 4.50 6.60
C SER A 334 1.91 5.55 7.11
N LEU A 335 2.86 5.97 6.28
CA LEU A 335 3.78 7.06 6.61
C LEU A 335 3.06 8.41 6.55
N GLY A 336 2.27 8.64 5.49
CA GLY A 336 1.44 9.85 5.38
C GLY A 336 0.43 9.99 6.53
N GLU A 337 -0.21 8.88 6.94
CA GLU A 337 -1.12 8.84 8.09
C GLU A 337 -0.43 9.22 9.40
N ALA A 338 0.79 8.71 9.65
CA ALA A 338 1.57 9.09 10.83
C ALA A 338 1.97 10.58 10.78
N GLN A 339 2.44 11.05 9.62
CA GLN A 339 2.88 12.43 9.41
C GLN A 339 1.75 13.45 9.59
N ILE A 340 0.56 13.21 9.04
CA ILE A 340 -0.58 14.14 9.15
C ILE A 340 -1.08 14.27 10.58
N LEU A 341 -0.92 13.23 11.40
CA LEU A 341 -1.19 13.27 12.84
C LEU A 341 -0.08 13.97 13.63
N GLY A 342 1.10 14.17 13.05
CA GLY A 342 2.28 14.70 13.73
C GLY A 342 3.07 13.65 14.52
N THR A 343 2.82 12.36 14.33
CA THR A 343 3.58 11.29 14.97
C THR A 343 5.00 11.28 14.42
N PRO A 344 6.06 11.32 15.28
CA PRO A 344 7.43 11.23 14.83
C PRO A 344 7.67 9.96 14.01
N CYS A 345 8.36 10.09 12.87
CA CYS A 345 8.56 9.01 11.92
C CYS A 345 10.04 8.71 11.70
N VAL A 346 10.37 7.42 11.61
CA VAL A 346 11.64 6.91 11.07
C VAL A 346 11.32 6.03 9.87
N ALA A 347 11.96 6.25 8.74
CA ALA A 347 11.70 5.49 7.52
C ALA A 347 13.00 5.02 6.85
N GLY A 348 12.97 3.89 6.15
CA GLY A 348 14.07 3.49 5.28
C GLY A 348 14.24 4.49 4.13
N TYR A 349 15.48 4.86 3.80
CA TYR A 349 15.85 5.63 2.61
C TYR A 349 15.73 4.72 1.38
N VAL A 350 14.50 4.50 0.93
CA VAL A 350 14.16 3.54 -0.13
C VAL A 350 13.03 4.05 -1.01
N GLY A 351 13.15 3.86 -2.31
CA GLY A 351 12.08 4.24 -3.24
C GLY A 351 11.67 5.70 -3.11
N GLY A 352 10.38 5.95 -2.98
CA GLY A 352 9.79 7.29 -2.85
C GLY A 352 9.67 7.81 -1.42
N THR A 353 10.21 7.12 -0.42
CA THR A 353 10.18 7.60 0.98
C THR A 353 10.94 8.92 1.16
N MET A 354 11.95 9.18 0.33
CA MET A 354 12.67 10.45 0.28
C MET A 354 11.69 11.62 0.04
N ASP A 355 10.83 11.52 -0.96
CA ASP A 355 9.87 12.57 -1.31
C ASP A 355 8.84 12.81 -0.19
N MET A 356 8.53 11.77 0.59
CA MET A 356 7.63 11.88 1.73
C MET A 356 8.28 12.48 2.98
N MET A 357 9.61 12.32 3.11
CA MET A 357 10.38 12.77 4.28
C MET A 357 11.08 14.10 4.05
N LEU A 358 10.72 14.85 3.00
CA LEU A 358 11.28 16.19 2.72
C LEU A 358 11.14 17.10 3.95
N GLY A 359 12.26 17.71 4.36
CA GLY A 359 12.37 18.51 5.57
C GLY A 359 12.57 17.70 6.86
N ASN A 360 12.67 16.37 6.77
CA ASN A 360 12.90 15.44 7.86
C ASN A 360 13.84 14.30 7.47
N GLU A 361 14.76 14.57 6.55
CA GLU A 361 15.69 13.61 5.99
C GLU A 361 16.62 12.99 7.04
N ASP A 362 16.84 13.70 8.15
CA ASP A 362 17.63 13.22 9.30
C ASP A 362 17.01 11.97 9.96
N ASN A 363 15.72 11.71 9.75
CA ASN A 363 15.03 10.52 10.24
C ASN A 363 14.98 9.38 9.19
N LEU A 364 15.70 9.52 8.08
CA LEU A 364 15.92 8.44 7.13
C LEU A 364 17.16 7.63 7.51
N TYR A 365 17.09 6.32 7.24
CA TYR A 365 18.21 5.41 7.43
C TYR A 365 18.33 4.47 6.22
N ARG A 366 19.53 3.98 5.91
CA ARG A 366 19.71 2.96 4.90
C ARG A 366 19.21 1.62 5.44
N PHE A 367 18.41 0.92 4.67
CA PHE A 367 17.72 -0.30 5.11
C PHE A 367 18.64 -1.37 5.71
N GLU A 368 19.85 -1.52 5.19
CA GLU A 368 20.86 -2.46 5.69
C GLU A 368 21.52 -2.03 7.00
N GLU A 369 21.42 -0.75 7.38
CA GLU A 369 22.11 -0.13 8.52
C GLU A 369 21.24 -0.21 9.79
N VAL A 370 21.32 -1.35 10.47
CA VAL A 370 20.56 -1.62 11.70
C VAL A 370 20.95 -0.66 12.82
N GLU A 371 22.21 -0.27 12.87
CA GLU A 371 22.78 0.70 13.80
C GLU A 371 22.20 2.10 13.60
N MET A 372 22.08 2.55 12.36
CA MET A 372 21.41 3.82 12.04
C MET A 372 19.94 3.79 12.43
N LEU A 373 19.21 2.69 12.14
CA LEU A 373 17.82 2.54 12.57
C LEU A 373 17.69 2.69 14.09
N ALA A 374 18.57 2.02 14.84
CA ALA A 374 18.55 2.11 16.31
C ALA A 374 18.86 3.53 16.79
N GLU A 375 19.87 4.19 16.21
CA GLU A 375 20.25 5.56 16.54
C GLU A 375 19.11 6.55 16.28
N LYS A 376 18.44 6.49 15.09
CA LYS A 376 17.32 7.38 14.75
C LYS A 376 16.16 7.22 15.74
N ILE A 377 15.82 5.99 16.12
CA ILE A 377 14.78 5.72 17.13
C ILE A 377 15.18 6.32 18.48
N CYS A 378 16.40 6.08 18.92
CA CYS A 378 16.90 6.60 20.20
C CYS A 378 16.97 8.13 20.19
N SER A 379 17.34 8.76 19.09
CA SER A 379 17.35 10.22 18.95
C SER A 379 15.94 10.82 19.09
N ILE A 380 14.90 10.17 18.56
CA ILE A 380 13.50 10.59 18.77
C ILE A 380 13.12 10.44 20.25
N PHE A 381 13.52 9.35 20.91
CA PHE A 381 13.21 9.16 22.33
C PHE A 381 13.89 10.21 23.23
N ALA A 382 15.10 10.64 22.86
CA ALA A 382 15.84 11.67 23.60
C ALA A 382 15.29 13.09 23.39
N ASN A 383 14.75 13.40 22.21
CA ASN A 383 14.34 14.75 21.83
C ASN A 383 12.84 14.98 22.09
N GLN A 384 12.51 15.30 23.36
CA GLN A 384 11.13 15.44 23.83
C GLN A 384 10.42 16.67 23.22
N ASP A 385 11.15 17.78 22.98
CA ASP A 385 10.58 19.09 22.64
C ASP A 385 10.88 19.55 21.19
N ARG A 386 11.65 18.79 20.42
CA ARG A 386 12.10 19.15 19.06
C ARG A 386 11.80 18.08 18.03
N GLN A 387 10.56 17.61 17.99
CA GLN A 387 10.16 16.71 16.91
C GLN A 387 9.89 17.56 15.66
N PRO A 388 10.43 17.14 14.49
CA PRO A 388 10.12 17.84 13.24
C PRO A 388 8.62 17.85 13.00
N ASP A 389 8.05 19.03 12.74
CA ASP A 389 6.63 19.11 12.38
C ASP A 389 6.43 18.70 10.91
N MET A 390 6.09 17.43 10.72
CA MET A 390 5.81 16.86 9.40
C MET A 390 4.37 17.14 8.92
N ARG A 391 3.52 17.70 9.79
CA ARG A 391 2.08 17.84 9.54
C ARG A 391 1.78 18.78 8.38
N ALA A 392 2.45 19.91 8.31
CA ALA A 392 2.20 20.92 7.27
C ALA A 392 2.47 20.34 5.88
N THR A 393 3.62 19.68 5.69
CA THR A 393 3.98 19.02 4.43
C THR A 393 3.02 17.88 4.08
N ALA A 394 2.67 17.03 5.07
CA ALA A 394 1.73 15.94 4.88
C ALA A 394 0.31 16.44 4.57
N ALA A 395 -0.15 17.52 5.23
CA ALA A 395 -1.45 18.11 4.98
C ALA A 395 -1.57 18.63 3.55
N LEU A 396 -0.54 19.31 3.04
CA LEU A 396 -0.49 19.77 1.64
C LEU A 396 -0.47 18.58 0.66
N ARG A 397 0.38 17.59 0.92
CA ARG A 397 0.52 16.40 0.06
C ARG A 397 -0.79 15.61 -0.07
N HIS A 398 -1.50 15.47 1.03
CA HIS A 398 -2.68 14.63 1.12
C HIS A 398 -3.99 15.41 1.17
N ASP A 399 -3.97 16.71 0.80
CA ASP A 399 -5.17 17.53 0.80
C ASP A 399 -6.25 16.96 -0.13
N PRO A 400 -7.44 16.64 0.39
CA PRO A 400 -8.46 15.92 -0.40
C PRO A 400 -9.00 16.75 -1.56
N GLU A 401 -9.13 18.06 -1.37
CA GLU A 401 -9.69 18.96 -2.39
C GLU A 401 -8.69 19.20 -3.51
N THR A 402 -7.44 19.50 -3.16
CA THR A 402 -6.35 19.66 -4.11
C THR A 402 -6.15 18.40 -4.95
N ASN A 403 -6.08 17.22 -4.31
CA ASN A 403 -5.86 15.95 -5.00
C ASN A 403 -7.04 15.60 -5.92
N ARG A 404 -8.29 15.86 -5.47
CA ARG A 404 -9.49 15.72 -6.31
C ARG A 404 -9.45 16.63 -7.53
N ASN A 405 -9.15 17.90 -7.33
CA ASN A 405 -9.11 18.90 -8.41
C ASN A 405 -8.02 18.57 -9.43
N THR A 406 -6.82 18.21 -8.96
CA THR A 406 -5.72 17.74 -9.81
C THR A 406 -6.13 16.53 -10.65
N LEU A 407 -6.80 15.54 -10.03
CA LEU A 407 -7.28 14.36 -10.75
C LEU A 407 -8.30 14.72 -11.83
N LEU A 408 -9.23 15.64 -11.55
CA LEU A 408 -10.21 16.12 -12.53
C LEU A 408 -9.56 16.89 -13.68
N GLU A 409 -8.54 17.69 -13.40
CA GLU A 409 -7.77 18.41 -14.42
C GLU A 409 -7.07 17.42 -15.35
N ILE A 410 -6.40 16.40 -14.82
CA ILE A 410 -5.77 15.32 -15.60
C ILE A 410 -6.81 14.64 -16.50
N TYR A 411 -7.99 14.29 -15.99
CA TYR A 411 -9.03 13.67 -16.82
C TYR A 411 -9.53 14.59 -17.95
N ARG A 412 -9.67 15.88 -17.69
CA ARG A 412 -10.08 16.87 -18.70
C ARG A 412 -9.00 17.07 -19.77
N GLU A 413 -7.74 17.05 -19.38
CA GLU A 413 -6.58 17.16 -20.27
C GLU A 413 -6.50 15.95 -21.21
N ILE A 414 -6.51 14.73 -20.69
CA ILE A 414 -6.49 13.47 -21.45
C ILE A 414 -7.62 13.44 -22.48
N ARG A 415 -8.83 13.82 -22.07
CA ARG A 415 -9.98 13.86 -22.97
C ARG A 415 -9.81 14.85 -24.12
N ARG A 416 -9.11 15.99 -23.88
CA ARG A 416 -8.84 16.97 -24.94
C ARG A 416 -7.77 16.49 -25.91
N THR A 417 -6.66 15.98 -25.40
CA THR A 417 -5.52 15.51 -26.21
C THR A 417 -5.86 14.33 -27.09
N ASP A 418 -6.48 13.30 -26.53
CA ASP A 418 -6.85 12.11 -27.28
C ASP A 418 -8.00 12.35 -28.30
N SER A 419 -8.83 13.39 -28.08
CA SER A 419 -9.87 13.79 -29.05
C SER A 419 -9.32 14.58 -30.23
N SER A 420 -8.21 15.29 -30.06
CA SER A 420 -7.56 16.07 -31.13
C SER A 420 -6.68 15.22 -32.06
N THR A 421 -6.39 14.00 -31.68
CA THR A 421 -5.56 13.04 -32.45
C THR A 421 -6.42 12.09 -33.35
N ARG A 422 -7.74 12.23 -33.31
CA ARG A 422 -8.72 11.56 -34.18
C ARG A 422 -9.17 12.46 -35.31
#